data_9d844e3338857c6aa073cc91defc68b4
#
_entry.id   9d844e3338857c6aa073cc91defc68b4
#
_cell.length_a   1.000
_cell.length_b   1.000
_cell.length_c   1.000
_cell.angle_alpha   90.00
_cell.angle_beta   90.00
_cell.angle_gamma   90.00
#
_symmetry.space_group_name_H-M   'P 1'
#
loop_
_entity.id
_entity.type
_entity.pdbx_description
1 polymer ?
#
loop_
_entity_poly.entity_id
_entity_poly.type
_entity_poly.pdbx_seq_one_letter_code
_entity_poly.pdbx_strand_id
1 'polypeptide(L)'
;KLGLPVLGITGAAVATLLSRVVEFVVAFSYAFRCRTMPLMKHAILRPGMDMLRKFLRYSAPVLINETLWGTGFSMITVIMGHMANSSDLIAAYTLAGNIDKLMTSGVFGIAAAVSVIVGKEIGTGNLKGVYNIGRALCFTAFAFGIVLGLAEYTMFVTLMRPFVMPLFSLSAVAERLCSVMLMCYACAIPLHSFSTTMVVGVLRGGGDVNASLVIDNFPLWCGTLPIMCLLGLVLKVPNEVFCLCLMIEYIIKSPIGLYRLHSGKWIHDIT
;
A
#
# COMPACT_ATOMS: atom_id res chain seq x y z
N LYS A 1 -4.20 -21.92 25.11
CA LYS A 1 -5.47 -21.28 25.55
C LYS A 1 -5.11 -20.42 26.76
N LEU A 2 -5.05 -19.10 26.58
CA LEU A 2 -4.64 -18.12 27.62
C LEU A 2 -5.78 -17.78 28.60
N GLY A 3 -6.90 -18.51 28.63
CA GLY A 3 -8.00 -18.25 29.55
C GLY A 3 -8.73 -16.91 29.38
N LEU A 4 -8.42 -16.17 28.32
CA LEU A 4 -9.08 -14.88 28.03
C LEU A 4 -10.44 -15.13 27.37
N PRO A 5 -11.46 -14.31 27.70
CA PRO A 5 -12.78 -14.41 27.07
C PRO A 5 -12.69 -14.18 25.57
N VAL A 6 -13.43 -14.97 24.79
CA VAL A 6 -13.50 -14.82 23.35
C VAL A 6 -14.38 -13.61 23.03
N LEU A 7 -13.77 -12.46 22.78
CA LEU A 7 -14.45 -11.18 22.52
C LEU A 7 -14.92 -11.02 21.08
N GLY A 8 -14.60 -11.98 20.18
CA GLY A 8 -15.04 -11.93 18.78
C GLY A 8 -14.70 -10.61 18.09
N ILE A 9 -15.68 -10.03 17.39
CA ILE A 9 -15.55 -8.75 16.66
C ILE A 9 -15.19 -7.59 17.60
N THR A 10 -15.73 -7.57 18.81
CA THR A 10 -15.43 -6.55 19.81
C THR A 10 -13.95 -6.58 20.21
N GLY A 11 -13.38 -7.77 20.36
CA GLY A 11 -11.95 -7.94 20.65
C GLY A 11 -11.06 -7.39 19.55
N ALA A 12 -11.40 -7.63 18.28
CA ALA A 12 -10.68 -7.06 17.13
C ALA A 12 -10.77 -5.53 17.11
N ALA A 13 -11.95 -4.96 17.39
CA ALA A 13 -12.13 -3.52 17.47
C ALA A 13 -11.30 -2.88 18.60
N VAL A 14 -11.30 -3.49 19.79
CA VAL A 14 -10.49 -3.03 20.94
C VAL A 14 -9.00 -3.12 20.64
N ALA A 15 -8.52 -4.20 20.02
CA ALA A 15 -7.12 -4.35 19.62
C ALA A 15 -6.70 -3.25 18.64
N THR A 16 -7.54 -2.95 17.65
CA THR A 16 -7.29 -1.85 16.71
C THR A 16 -7.24 -0.50 17.41
N LEU A 17 -8.19 -0.23 18.31
CA LEU A 17 -8.20 1.02 19.09
C LEU A 17 -6.93 1.18 19.93
N LEU A 18 -6.53 0.14 20.65
CA LEU A 18 -5.31 0.14 21.46
C LEU A 18 -4.06 0.37 20.62
N SER A 19 -3.98 -0.26 19.44
CA SER A 19 -2.88 -0.04 18.48
C SER A 19 -2.78 1.43 18.07
N ARG A 20 -3.92 2.07 17.75
CA ARG A 20 -3.97 3.50 17.38
C ARG A 20 -3.61 4.43 18.55
N VAL A 21 -4.02 4.09 19.78
CA VAL A 21 -3.63 4.84 20.96
C VAL A 21 -2.12 4.76 21.19
N VAL A 22 -1.53 3.58 21.08
CA VAL A 22 -0.06 3.40 21.20
C VAL A 22 0.67 4.19 20.12
N GLU A 23 0.24 4.10 18.87
CA GLU A 23 0.80 4.86 17.75
C GLU A 23 0.75 6.37 18.03
N PHE A 24 -0.40 6.88 18.48
CA PHE A 24 -0.58 8.27 18.83
C PHE A 24 0.37 8.70 19.96
N VAL A 25 0.46 7.92 21.05
CA VAL A 25 1.32 8.23 22.20
C VAL A 25 2.79 8.27 21.78
N VAL A 26 3.24 7.32 20.96
CA VAL A 26 4.62 7.28 20.45
C VAL A 26 4.91 8.50 19.59
N ALA A 27 4.05 8.78 18.60
CA ALA A 27 4.21 9.92 17.68
C ALA A 27 4.19 11.26 18.43
N PHE A 28 3.25 11.42 19.37
CA PHE A 28 3.11 12.63 20.17
C PHE A 28 4.30 12.84 21.11
N SER A 29 4.75 11.79 21.78
CA SER A 29 5.93 11.83 22.65
C SER A 29 7.20 12.20 21.88
N TYR A 30 7.34 11.65 20.65
CA TYR A 30 8.44 12.00 19.77
C TYR A 30 8.38 13.47 19.32
N ALA A 31 7.19 13.95 18.92
CA ALA A 31 6.99 15.34 18.50
C ALA A 31 7.35 16.35 19.59
N PHE A 32 7.04 16.05 20.86
CA PHE A 32 7.46 16.92 22.00
C PHE A 32 8.96 16.87 22.29
N ARG A 33 9.61 15.75 21.98
CA ARG A 33 11.04 15.56 22.23
C ARG A 33 11.90 16.08 21.07
N CYS A 34 11.30 16.29 19.90
CA CYS A 34 11.99 16.74 18.71
C CYS A 34 12.39 18.21 18.83
N ARG A 35 13.70 18.49 18.91
CA ARG A 35 14.25 19.85 18.96
C ARG A 35 14.28 20.56 17.61
N THR A 36 14.20 19.80 16.53
CA THR A 36 14.32 20.32 15.15
C THR A 36 13.03 21.01 14.68
N MET A 37 11.87 20.59 15.19
CA MET A 37 10.57 21.17 14.92
C MET A 37 9.81 21.38 16.24
N PRO A 38 10.10 22.46 16.99
CA PRO A 38 9.43 22.70 18.25
C PRO A 38 7.95 22.99 18.01
N LEU A 39 7.08 22.25 18.69
CA LEU A 39 5.64 22.49 18.69
C LEU A 39 5.33 23.81 19.40
N MET A 40 5.17 24.88 18.64
CA MET A 40 4.77 26.19 19.18
C MET A 40 3.26 26.20 19.38
N LYS A 41 2.81 26.38 20.62
CA LYS A 41 1.37 26.49 20.97
C LYS A 41 0.64 27.53 20.13
N HIS A 42 1.29 28.65 19.83
CA HIS A 42 0.72 29.72 18.99
C HIS A 42 0.49 29.28 17.53
N ALA A 43 1.41 28.49 16.95
CA ALA A 43 1.28 27.99 15.59
C ALA A 43 0.17 26.95 15.44
N ILE A 44 -0.10 26.16 16.49
CA ILE A 44 -1.19 25.18 16.52
C ILE A 44 -2.55 25.89 16.60
N LEU A 45 -2.66 26.94 17.43
CA LEU A 45 -3.93 27.66 17.67
C LEU A 45 -4.27 28.68 16.60
N ARG A 46 -3.28 29.19 15.87
CA ARG A 46 -3.47 30.20 14.81
C ARG A 46 -2.61 29.83 13.58
N PRO A 47 -3.00 28.81 12.82
CA PRO A 47 -2.33 28.50 11.55
C PRO A 47 -2.52 29.69 10.60
N GLY A 48 -1.44 30.17 9.98
CA GLY A 48 -1.52 31.19 8.96
C GLY A 48 -2.37 30.72 7.76
N MET A 49 -3.28 31.55 7.29
CA MET A 49 -4.22 31.20 6.20
C MET A 49 -3.49 30.78 4.93
N ASP A 50 -2.34 31.39 4.63
CA ASP A 50 -1.52 31.03 3.45
C ASP A 50 -0.92 29.63 3.57
N MET A 51 -0.45 29.28 4.77
CA MET A 51 0.06 27.94 5.04
C MET A 51 -1.06 26.90 4.94
N LEU A 52 -2.23 27.18 5.50
CA LEU A 52 -3.40 26.30 5.42
C LEU A 52 -3.82 26.10 3.95
N ARG A 53 -3.84 27.17 3.14
CA ARG A 53 -4.18 27.08 1.72
C ARG A 53 -3.18 26.23 0.93
N LYS A 54 -1.87 26.42 1.17
CA LYS A 54 -0.82 25.58 0.59
C LYS A 54 -1.00 24.11 1.02
N PHE A 55 -1.19 23.85 2.32
CA PHE A 55 -1.43 22.50 2.83
C PHE A 55 -2.62 21.82 2.15
N LEU A 56 -3.78 22.48 2.10
CA LEU A 56 -4.98 21.92 1.48
C LEU A 56 -4.78 21.65 0.00
N ARG A 57 -4.06 22.51 -0.73
CA ARG A 57 -3.78 22.30 -2.15
C ARG A 57 -3.00 21.03 -2.43
N TYR A 58 -2.03 20.67 -1.58
CA TYR A 58 -1.22 19.45 -1.73
C TYR A 58 -1.86 18.23 -1.08
N SER A 59 -2.61 18.42 0.00
CA SER A 59 -3.25 17.31 0.73
C SER A 59 -4.53 16.82 0.06
N ALA A 60 -5.30 17.69 -0.61
CA ALA A 60 -6.56 17.28 -1.23
C ALA A 60 -6.39 16.21 -2.32
N PRO A 61 -5.44 16.31 -3.26
CA PRO A 61 -5.21 15.24 -4.22
C PRO A 61 -4.79 13.92 -3.55
N VAL A 62 -4.01 13.99 -2.47
CA VAL A 62 -3.60 12.80 -1.72
C VAL A 62 -4.80 12.17 -1.04
N LEU A 63 -5.68 12.97 -0.40
CA LEU A 63 -6.90 12.48 0.22
C LEU A 63 -7.82 11.79 -0.79
N ILE A 64 -8.00 12.39 -1.96
CA ILE A 64 -8.77 11.81 -3.06
C ILE A 64 -8.12 10.47 -3.49
N ASN A 65 -6.79 10.44 -3.63
CA ASN A 65 -6.05 9.24 -3.98
C ASN A 65 -6.31 8.09 -3.01
N GLU A 66 -6.13 8.32 -1.71
CA GLU A 66 -6.33 7.30 -0.69
C GLU A 66 -7.78 6.83 -0.61
N THR A 67 -8.74 7.76 -0.81
CA THR A 67 -10.17 7.42 -0.83
C THR A 67 -10.52 6.55 -2.04
N LEU A 68 -10.07 6.92 -3.23
CA LEU A 68 -10.29 6.13 -4.45
C LEU A 68 -9.63 4.77 -4.36
N TRP A 69 -8.39 4.71 -3.85
CA TRP A 69 -7.66 3.46 -3.66
C TRP A 69 -8.38 2.53 -2.68
N GLY A 70 -8.76 3.03 -1.50
CA GLY A 70 -9.51 2.25 -0.50
C GLY A 70 -10.88 1.79 -1.00
N THR A 71 -11.60 2.64 -1.75
CA THR A 71 -12.87 2.28 -2.37
C THR A 71 -12.67 1.21 -3.45
N GLY A 72 -11.63 1.33 -4.28
CA GLY A 72 -11.29 0.35 -5.30
C GLY A 72 -11.03 -1.04 -4.71
N PHE A 73 -10.26 -1.14 -3.64
CA PHE A 73 -10.05 -2.42 -2.93
C PHE A 73 -11.33 -2.98 -2.31
N SER A 74 -12.22 -2.11 -1.82
CA SER A 74 -13.54 -2.54 -1.36
C SER A 74 -14.38 -3.11 -2.50
N MET A 75 -14.29 -2.55 -3.71
CA MET A 75 -14.99 -3.08 -4.90
C MET A 75 -14.51 -4.48 -5.30
N ILE A 76 -13.24 -4.81 -5.11
CA ILE A 76 -12.72 -6.17 -5.31
C ILE A 76 -13.50 -7.17 -4.44
N THR A 77 -13.69 -6.84 -3.17
CA THR A 77 -14.46 -7.70 -2.25
C THR A 77 -15.94 -7.81 -2.67
N VAL A 78 -16.53 -6.73 -3.19
CA VAL A 78 -17.90 -6.75 -3.73
C VAL A 78 -18.00 -7.69 -4.94
N ILE A 79 -17.04 -7.64 -5.87
CA ILE A 79 -16.99 -8.55 -7.02
C ILE A 79 -16.89 -10.00 -6.54
N MET A 80 -15.97 -10.29 -5.62
CA MET A 80 -15.81 -11.63 -5.02
C MET A 80 -17.09 -12.13 -4.36
N GLY A 81 -17.87 -11.23 -3.73
CA GLY A 81 -19.14 -11.55 -3.08
C GLY A 81 -20.23 -12.03 -4.03
N HIS A 82 -20.11 -11.73 -5.33
CA HIS A 82 -21.06 -12.17 -6.37
C HIS A 82 -20.56 -13.40 -7.17
N MET A 83 -19.39 -13.94 -6.82
CA MET A 83 -18.83 -15.12 -7.48
C MET A 83 -19.24 -16.42 -6.78
N ALA A 84 -19.02 -17.55 -7.46
CA ALA A 84 -19.21 -18.87 -6.86
C ALA A 84 -18.24 -19.09 -5.69
N ASN A 85 -18.72 -19.75 -4.63
CA ASN A 85 -17.98 -19.97 -3.38
C ASN A 85 -17.46 -18.66 -2.76
N SER A 86 -18.27 -17.60 -2.79
CA SER A 86 -17.92 -16.25 -2.34
C SER A 86 -17.41 -16.20 -0.90
N SER A 87 -17.96 -16.97 0.01
CA SER A 87 -17.50 -17.04 1.41
C SER A 87 -16.08 -17.55 1.53
N ASP A 88 -15.74 -18.63 0.80
CA ASP A 88 -14.40 -19.20 0.80
C ASP A 88 -13.39 -18.25 0.12
N LEU A 89 -13.82 -17.60 -0.98
CA LEU A 89 -13.00 -16.66 -1.72
C LEU A 89 -12.68 -15.42 -0.88
N ILE A 90 -13.66 -14.84 -0.17
CA ILE A 90 -13.47 -13.68 0.71
C ILE A 90 -12.63 -14.05 1.93
N ALA A 91 -12.85 -15.24 2.53
CA ALA A 91 -12.07 -15.72 3.65
C ALA A 91 -10.59 -15.88 3.25
N ALA A 92 -10.32 -16.50 2.09
CA ALA A 92 -8.98 -16.63 1.52
C ALA A 92 -8.32 -15.28 1.26
N TYR A 93 -9.06 -14.35 0.62
CA TYR A 93 -8.58 -12.99 0.33
C TYR A 93 -8.24 -12.20 1.59
N THR A 94 -9.07 -12.31 2.62
CA THR A 94 -8.84 -11.62 3.89
C THR A 94 -7.60 -12.15 4.59
N LEU A 95 -7.43 -13.47 4.65
CA LEU A 95 -6.27 -14.08 5.30
C LEU A 95 -4.98 -13.79 4.53
N ALA A 96 -4.97 -14.03 3.21
CA ALA A 96 -3.82 -13.76 2.35
C ALA A 96 -3.43 -12.28 2.39
N GLY A 97 -4.40 -11.36 2.29
CA GLY A 97 -4.17 -9.93 2.35
C GLY A 97 -3.65 -9.44 3.70
N ASN A 98 -4.02 -10.08 4.82
CA ASN A 98 -3.45 -9.73 6.13
C ASN A 98 -1.99 -10.18 6.25
N ILE A 99 -1.62 -11.31 5.65
CA ILE A 99 -0.24 -11.80 5.60
C ILE A 99 0.61 -10.88 4.71
N ASP A 100 0.13 -10.56 3.50
CA ASP A 100 0.79 -9.64 2.58
C ASP A 100 1.03 -8.26 3.22
N LYS A 101 0.07 -7.72 3.97
CA LYS A 101 0.22 -6.45 4.68
C LYS A 101 1.37 -6.42 5.67
N LEU A 102 1.71 -7.55 6.31
CA LEU A 102 2.89 -7.63 7.19
C LEU A 102 4.17 -7.43 6.40
N MET A 103 4.27 -8.06 5.24
CA MET A 103 5.45 -7.94 4.37
C MET A 103 5.53 -6.54 3.74
N THR A 104 4.42 -6.05 3.21
CA THR A 104 4.37 -4.76 2.51
C THR A 104 4.43 -3.55 3.44
N SER A 105 4.24 -3.70 4.75
CA SER A 105 4.46 -2.61 5.72
C SER A 105 5.87 -2.01 5.63
N GLY A 106 6.89 -2.84 5.38
CA GLY A 106 8.27 -2.41 5.14
C GLY A 106 8.42 -1.58 3.86
N VAL A 107 7.65 -1.89 2.83
CA VAL A 107 7.64 -1.14 1.55
C VAL A 107 7.16 0.30 1.77
N PHE A 108 6.09 0.49 2.54
CA PHE A 108 5.59 1.83 2.89
C PHE A 108 6.60 2.61 3.74
N GLY A 109 7.33 1.95 4.64
CA GLY A 109 8.42 2.55 5.41
C GLY A 109 9.55 3.08 4.51
N ILE A 110 9.96 2.30 3.52
CA ILE A 110 10.95 2.72 2.50
C ILE A 110 10.41 3.89 1.69
N ALA A 111 9.17 3.82 1.21
CA ALA A 111 8.55 4.89 0.42
C ALA A 111 8.50 6.21 1.21
N ALA A 112 8.16 6.16 2.49
CA ALA A 112 8.17 7.34 3.37
C ALA A 112 9.59 7.93 3.52
N ALA A 113 10.61 7.09 3.74
CA ALA A 113 12.00 7.54 3.81
C ALA A 113 12.47 8.17 2.49
N VAL A 114 12.12 7.56 1.37
CA VAL A 114 12.43 8.10 0.03
C VAL A 114 11.78 9.46 -0.19
N SER A 115 10.54 9.66 0.23
CA SER A 115 9.86 10.96 0.15
C SER A 115 10.61 12.05 0.90
N VAL A 116 11.13 11.75 2.09
CA VAL A 116 11.94 12.69 2.88
C VAL A 116 13.27 12.99 2.19
N ILE A 117 13.95 11.97 1.65
CA ILE A 117 15.24 12.14 0.95
C ILE A 117 15.05 13.02 -0.28
N VAL A 118 14.06 12.70 -1.11
CA VAL A 118 13.75 13.46 -2.34
C VAL A 118 13.36 14.91 -2.01
N GLY A 119 12.48 15.11 -1.04
CA GLY A 119 12.09 16.46 -0.61
C GLY A 119 13.25 17.30 -0.07
N LYS A 120 14.16 16.68 0.69
CA LYS A 120 15.38 17.34 1.18
C LYS A 120 16.31 17.75 0.04
N GLU A 121 16.55 16.88 -0.93
CA GLU A 121 17.40 17.17 -2.08
C GLU A 121 16.83 18.28 -2.97
N ILE A 122 15.51 18.33 -3.15
CA ILE A 122 14.85 19.44 -3.86
C ILE A 122 15.09 20.75 -3.11
N GLY A 123 14.93 20.76 -1.78
CA GLY A 123 15.17 21.94 -0.95
C GLY A 123 16.62 22.44 -0.96
N THR A 124 17.60 21.61 -1.36
CA THR A 124 19.00 22.05 -1.57
C THR A 124 19.25 22.63 -2.97
N GLY A 125 18.28 22.57 -3.89
CA GLY A 125 18.39 23.08 -5.28
C GLY A 125 19.15 22.14 -6.23
N ASN A 126 19.57 20.94 -5.81
CA ASN A 126 20.31 19.99 -6.62
C ASN A 126 19.41 19.13 -7.51
N LEU A 127 18.73 19.73 -8.47
CA LEU A 127 17.73 19.06 -9.32
C LEU A 127 18.28 17.85 -10.12
N LYS A 128 19.55 17.91 -10.56
CA LYS A 128 20.20 16.77 -11.25
C LYS A 128 20.47 15.61 -10.29
N GLY A 129 20.88 15.91 -9.06
CA GLY A 129 21.07 14.91 -8.01
C GLY A 129 19.75 14.22 -7.65
N VAL A 130 18.67 14.99 -7.50
CA VAL A 130 17.33 14.48 -7.21
C VAL A 130 16.88 13.42 -8.21
N TYR A 131 17.08 13.68 -9.52
CA TYR A 131 16.69 12.73 -10.57
C TYR A 131 17.41 11.38 -10.42
N ASN A 132 18.73 11.41 -10.23
CA ASN A 132 19.55 10.20 -10.11
C ASN A 132 19.23 9.44 -8.81
N ILE A 133 19.06 10.15 -7.71
CA ILE A 133 18.72 9.57 -6.40
C ILE A 133 17.33 8.92 -6.46
N GLY A 134 16.31 9.63 -6.98
CA GLY A 134 14.95 9.10 -7.08
C GLY A 134 14.90 7.82 -7.91
N ARG A 135 15.63 7.80 -9.05
CA ARG A 135 15.73 6.59 -9.89
C ARG A 135 16.45 5.45 -9.17
N ALA A 136 17.59 5.73 -8.55
CA ALA A 136 18.36 4.72 -7.81
C ALA A 136 17.52 4.10 -6.68
N LEU A 137 16.80 4.94 -5.90
CA LEU A 137 15.97 4.49 -4.80
C LEU A 137 14.78 3.63 -5.26
N CYS A 138 14.15 3.94 -6.40
CA CYS A 138 13.10 3.09 -6.98
C CYS A 138 13.63 1.70 -7.38
N PHE A 139 14.81 1.61 -8.01
CA PHE A 139 15.41 0.32 -8.36
C PHE A 139 15.92 -0.45 -7.12
N THR A 140 16.43 0.26 -6.11
CA THR A 140 16.76 -0.37 -4.82
C THR A 140 15.51 -0.94 -4.14
N ALA A 141 14.39 -0.22 -4.18
CA ALA A 141 13.12 -0.71 -3.67
C ALA A 141 12.61 -1.93 -4.44
N PHE A 142 12.80 -1.98 -5.77
CA PHE A 142 12.49 -3.16 -6.57
C PHE A 142 13.33 -4.37 -6.14
N ALA A 143 14.65 -4.20 -5.98
CA ALA A 143 15.54 -5.27 -5.51
C ALA A 143 15.17 -5.73 -4.08
N PHE A 144 14.84 -4.79 -3.20
CA PHE A 144 14.32 -5.12 -1.86
C PHE A 144 12.99 -5.87 -1.94
N GLY A 145 12.11 -5.50 -2.86
CA GLY A 145 10.86 -6.22 -3.14
C GLY A 145 11.08 -7.68 -3.55
N ILE A 146 12.15 -7.99 -4.31
CA ILE A 146 12.51 -9.38 -4.63
C ILE A 146 12.84 -10.15 -3.35
N VAL A 147 13.62 -9.55 -2.45
CA VAL A 147 13.96 -10.18 -1.17
C VAL A 147 12.71 -10.42 -0.32
N LEU A 148 11.81 -9.44 -0.25
CA LEU A 148 10.54 -9.58 0.47
C LEU A 148 9.62 -10.64 -0.14
N GLY A 149 9.51 -10.70 -1.47
CA GLY A 149 8.69 -11.71 -2.15
C GLY A 149 9.23 -13.14 -1.90
N LEU A 150 10.56 -13.32 -1.93
CA LEU A 150 11.20 -14.59 -1.56
C LEU A 150 10.97 -14.91 -0.08
N ALA A 151 11.03 -13.92 0.80
CA ALA A 151 10.76 -14.10 2.22
C ALA A 151 9.29 -14.48 2.46
N GLU A 152 8.33 -13.84 1.78
CA GLU A 152 6.91 -14.19 1.86
C GLU A 152 6.65 -15.61 1.39
N TYR A 153 7.20 -15.97 0.24
CA TYR A 153 7.09 -17.34 -0.28
C TYR A 153 7.68 -18.37 0.67
N THR A 154 8.88 -18.13 1.19
CA THR A 154 9.52 -19.02 2.15
C THR A 154 8.71 -19.14 3.44
N MET A 155 8.23 -18.01 3.98
CA MET A 155 7.37 -17.98 5.16
C MET A 155 6.06 -18.73 4.91
N PHE A 156 5.47 -18.58 3.73
CA PHE A 156 4.28 -19.32 3.33
C PHE A 156 4.51 -20.83 3.41
N VAL A 157 5.57 -21.33 2.77
CA VAL A 157 5.86 -22.79 2.68
C VAL A 157 6.26 -23.38 4.04
N THR A 158 7.08 -22.65 4.80
CA THR A 158 7.69 -23.20 6.04
C THR A 158 6.85 -22.97 7.29
N LEU A 159 6.09 -21.88 7.36
CA LEU A 159 5.37 -21.47 8.57
C LEU A 159 3.85 -21.44 8.37
N MET A 160 3.38 -20.74 7.33
CA MET A 160 1.94 -20.48 7.18
C MET A 160 1.17 -21.75 6.86
N ARG A 161 1.60 -22.48 5.85
CA ARG A 161 0.93 -23.70 5.39
C ARG A 161 0.87 -24.80 6.47
N PRO A 162 1.97 -25.18 7.15
CA PRO A 162 1.95 -26.26 8.13
C PRO A 162 1.39 -25.86 9.50
N PHE A 163 1.55 -24.61 9.94
CA PHE A 163 1.24 -24.22 11.32
C PHE A 163 0.10 -23.24 11.44
N VAL A 164 -0.03 -22.26 10.54
CA VAL A 164 -0.99 -21.16 10.67
C VAL A 164 -2.32 -21.50 10.02
N MET A 165 -2.32 -22.02 8.79
CA MET A 165 -3.58 -22.36 8.10
C MET A 165 -4.47 -23.34 8.89
N PRO A 166 -3.95 -24.41 9.53
CA PRO A 166 -4.77 -25.29 10.33
C PRO A 166 -5.47 -24.63 11.53
N LEU A 167 -4.95 -23.49 12.01
CA LEU A 167 -5.54 -22.75 13.13
C LEU A 167 -6.84 -22.01 12.74
N PHE A 168 -7.01 -21.69 11.46
CA PHE A 168 -8.16 -20.92 10.96
C PHE A 168 -9.36 -21.77 10.55
N SER A 169 -9.25 -23.12 10.62
CA SER A 169 -10.34 -24.05 10.27
C SER A 169 -10.96 -23.71 8.89
N LEU A 170 -10.11 -23.36 7.91
CA LEU A 170 -10.56 -23.05 6.56
C LEU A 170 -11.10 -24.28 5.85
N SER A 171 -12.03 -24.09 4.92
CA SER A 171 -12.41 -25.14 3.98
C SER A 171 -11.20 -25.49 3.06
N ALA A 172 -11.18 -26.71 2.53
CA ALA A 172 -10.14 -27.12 1.58
C ALA A 172 -10.07 -26.17 0.34
N VAL A 173 -11.22 -25.63 -0.06
CA VAL A 173 -11.32 -24.65 -1.16
C VAL A 173 -10.65 -23.33 -0.75
N ALA A 174 -11.00 -22.79 0.43
CA ALA A 174 -10.43 -21.53 0.91
C ALA A 174 -8.90 -21.66 1.15
N GLU A 175 -8.42 -22.79 1.66
CA GLU A 175 -6.99 -23.04 1.83
C GLU A 175 -6.24 -23.02 0.50
N ARG A 176 -6.79 -23.69 -0.53
CA ARG A 176 -6.22 -23.70 -1.87
C ARG A 176 -6.19 -22.28 -2.48
N LEU A 177 -7.30 -21.54 -2.39
CA LEU A 177 -7.38 -20.17 -2.90
C LEU A 177 -6.42 -19.22 -2.17
N CYS A 178 -6.32 -19.32 -0.85
CA CYS A 178 -5.37 -18.55 -0.05
C CYS A 178 -3.92 -18.84 -0.49
N SER A 179 -3.59 -20.10 -0.76
CA SER A 179 -2.28 -20.49 -1.25
C SER A 179 -1.96 -19.84 -2.61
N VAL A 180 -2.91 -19.84 -3.54
CA VAL A 180 -2.76 -19.20 -4.86
C VAL A 180 -2.59 -17.68 -4.70
N MET A 181 -3.40 -17.03 -3.86
CA MET A 181 -3.31 -15.59 -3.62
C MET A 181 -1.96 -15.20 -3.01
N LEU A 182 -1.46 -15.93 -2.02
CA LEU A 182 -0.15 -15.66 -1.42
C LEU A 182 0.99 -15.82 -2.45
N MET A 183 0.91 -16.81 -3.33
CA MET A 183 1.88 -16.92 -4.43
C MET A 183 1.79 -15.71 -5.39
N CYS A 184 0.58 -15.25 -5.71
CA CYS A 184 0.38 -14.06 -6.54
C CYS A 184 0.99 -12.82 -5.86
N TYR A 185 0.75 -12.62 -4.56
CA TYR A 185 1.31 -11.51 -3.80
C TYR A 185 2.84 -11.58 -3.76
N ALA A 186 3.42 -12.72 -3.41
CA ALA A 186 4.87 -12.90 -3.39
C ALA A 186 5.53 -12.55 -4.74
N CYS A 187 4.90 -12.95 -5.85
CA CYS A 187 5.36 -12.59 -7.20
C CYS A 187 5.14 -11.10 -7.54
N ALA A 188 4.12 -10.46 -6.97
CA ALA A 188 3.79 -9.06 -7.22
C ALA A 188 4.59 -8.07 -6.37
N ILE A 189 5.08 -8.48 -5.19
CA ILE A 189 5.81 -7.59 -4.26
C ILE A 189 6.95 -6.79 -4.90
N PRO A 190 7.79 -7.32 -5.80
CA PRO A 190 8.83 -6.52 -6.46
C PRO A 190 8.25 -5.33 -7.24
N LEU A 191 7.19 -5.55 -7.99
CA LEU A 191 6.49 -4.49 -8.74
C LEU A 191 5.73 -3.55 -7.81
N HIS A 192 5.12 -4.08 -6.75
CA HIS A 192 4.47 -3.31 -5.70
C HIS A 192 5.48 -2.38 -5.00
N SER A 193 6.64 -2.91 -4.58
CA SER A 193 7.68 -2.12 -3.92
C SER A 193 8.20 -1.01 -4.81
N PHE A 194 8.47 -1.30 -6.09
CA PHE A 194 8.86 -0.29 -7.08
C PHE A 194 7.79 0.78 -7.23
N SER A 195 6.54 0.39 -7.51
CA SER A 195 5.46 1.33 -7.81
C SER A 195 5.06 2.17 -6.60
N THR A 196 5.01 1.60 -5.40
CA THR A 196 4.71 2.33 -4.17
C THR A 196 5.83 3.32 -3.84
N THR A 197 7.09 2.92 -3.93
CA THR A 197 8.22 3.83 -3.71
C THR A 197 8.24 4.95 -4.74
N MET A 198 7.92 4.67 -5.98
CA MET A 198 7.83 5.67 -7.04
C MET A 198 6.67 6.64 -6.80
N VAL A 199 5.44 6.15 -6.53
CA VAL A 199 4.24 6.99 -6.34
C VAL A 199 4.33 7.77 -5.02
N VAL A 200 4.52 7.09 -3.90
CA VAL A 200 4.48 7.69 -2.57
C VAL A 200 5.80 8.36 -2.22
N GLY A 201 6.92 7.73 -2.58
CA GLY A 201 8.25 8.22 -2.26
C GLY A 201 8.69 9.35 -3.21
N VAL A 202 8.80 9.03 -4.50
CA VAL A 202 9.43 9.94 -5.46
C VAL A 202 8.46 10.99 -5.97
N LEU A 203 7.29 10.62 -6.48
CA LEU A 203 6.36 11.60 -7.09
C LEU A 203 5.77 12.55 -6.05
N ARG A 204 5.27 12.03 -4.93
CA ARG A 204 4.72 12.89 -3.86
C ARG A 204 5.83 13.71 -3.20
N GLY A 205 6.99 13.11 -2.93
CA GLY A 205 8.17 13.82 -2.41
C GLY A 205 8.71 14.88 -3.36
N GLY A 206 8.54 14.67 -4.67
CA GLY A 206 8.89 15.62 -5.73
C GLY A 206 7.85 16.70 -6.01
N GLY A 207 6.70 16.69 -5.31
CA GLY A 207 5.61 17.66 -5.49
C GLY A 207 4.62 17.33 -6.61
N ASP A 208 4.80 16.21 -7.32
CA ASP A 208 3.95 15.78 -8.43
C ASP A 208 2.76 14.92 -7.95
N VAL A 209 1.99 15.47 -7.03
CA VAL A 209 0.86 14.76 -6.40
C VAL A 209 -0.28 14.44 -7.36
N ASN A 210 -0.47 15.24 -8.40
CA ASN A 210 -1.52 14.99 -9.39
C ASN A 210 -1.19 13.81 -10.30
N ALA A 211 0.06 13.72 -10.78
CA ALA A 211 0.49 12.54 -11.55
C ALA A 211 0.49 11.28 -10.67
N SER A 212 0.89 11.41 -9.41
CA SER A 212 0.79 10.34 -8.42
C SER A 212 -0.64 9.80 -8.31
N LEU A 213 -1.65 10.67 -8.17
CA LEU A 213 -3.06 10.31 -8.11
C LEU A 213 -3.51 9.53 -9.35
N VAL A 214 -3.17 10.01 -10.54
CA VAL A 214 -3.57 9.35 -11.80
C VAL A 214 -2.87 7.99 -11.96
N ILE A 215 -1.56 7.93 -11.72
CA ILE A 215 -0.77 6.70 -11.89
C ILE A 215 -1.18 5.64 -10.88
N ASP A 216 -1.59 6.03 -9.70
CA ASP A 216 -2.01 5.12 -8.64
C ASP A 216 -3.41 4.54 -8.90
N ASN A 217 -4.36 5.36 -9.31
CA ASN A 217 -5.76 4.97 -9.44
C ASN A 217 -6.17 4.47 -10.82
N PHE A 218 -5.58 4.99 -11.91
CA PHE A 218 -5.95 4.59 -13.26
C PHE A 218 -5.81 3.08 -13.51
N PRO A 219 -4.71 2.39 -13.12
CA PRO A 219 -4.59 0.95 -13.27
C PRO A 219 -5.65 0.16 -12.50
N LEU A 220 -6.01 0.62 -11.31
CA LEU A 220 -7.01 -0.04 -10.48
C LEU A 220 -8.43 0.10 -11.08
N TRP A 221 -8.84 1.35 -11.40
CA TRP A 221 -10.22 1.64 -11.82
C TRP A 221 -10.48 1.33 -13.30
N CYS A 222 -9.51 1.58 -14.20
CA CYS A 222 -9.66 1.38 -15.64
C CYS A 222 -9.04 0.04 -16.13
N GLY A 223 -8.21 -0.59 -15.32
CA GLY A 223 -7.58 -1.88 -15.63
C GLY A 223 -8.14 -3.01 -14.78
N THR A 224 -7.72 -3.08 -13.53
CA THR A 224 -7.97 -4.23 -12.65
C THR A 224 -9.45 -4.48 -12.41
N LEU A 225 -10.22 -3.48 -11.97
CA LEU A 225 -11.64 -3.64 -11.66
C LEU A 225 -12.49 -4.06 -12.87
N PRO A 226 -12.39 -3.43 -14.05
CA PRO A 226 -13.13 -3.89 -15.24
C PRO A 226 -12.76 -5.32 -15.66
N ILE A 227 -11.47 -5.69 -15.62
CA ILE A 227 -11.03 -7.04 -15.93
C ILE A 227 -11.58 -8.04 -14.92
N MET A 228 -11.53 -7.72 -13.63
CA MET A 228 -12.11 -8.57 -12.58
C MET A 228 -13.63 -8.73 -12.73
N CYS A 229 -14.37 -7.66 -13.04
CA CYS A 229 -15.79 -7.75 -13.35
C CYS A 229 -16.05 -8.65 -14.56
N LEU A 230 -15.31 -8.48 -15.64
CA LEU A 230 -15.46 -9.28 -16.86
C LEU A 230 -15.18 -10.76 -16.59
N LEU A 231 -14.05 -11.08 -15.98
CA LEU A 231 -13.64 -12.46 -15.71
C LEU A 231 -14.50 -13.13 -14.63
N GLY A 232 -14.79 -12.42 -13.55
CA GLY A 232 -15.53 -12.98 -12.41
C GLY A 232 -17.04 -13.09 -12.62
N LEU A 233 -17.67 -12.03 -13.15
CA LEU A 233 -19.14 -11.95 -13.23
C LEU A 233 -19.68 -12.36 -14.60
N VAL A 234 -19.00 -12.02 -15.70
CA VAL A 234 -19.48 -12.29 -17.07
C VAL A 234 -18.96 -13.66 -17.56
N LEU A 235 -17.65 -13.86 -17.56
CA LEU A 235 -17.04 -15.10 -18.05
C LEU A 235 -17.05 -16.23 -17.01
N LYS A 236 -17.26 -15.92 -15.72
CA LYS A 236 -17.34 -16.87 -14.63
C LYS A 236 -16.16 -17.85 -14.60
N VAL A 237 -14.96 -17.32 -14.77
CA VAL A 237 -13.73 -18.13 -14.75
C VAL A 237 -13.55 -18.82 -13.39
N PRO A 238 -12.78 -19.92 -13.30
CA PRO A 238 -12.42 -20.54 -12.02
C PRO A 238 -11.77 -19.53 -11.07
N ASN A 239 -12.07 -19.66 -9.76
CA ASN A 239 -11.60 -18.72 -8.74
C ASN A 239 -10.07 -18.62 -8.70
N GLU A 240 -9.34 -19.69 -9.01
CA GLU A 240 -7.89 -19.70 -9.08
C GLU A 240 -7.35 -18.78 -10.19
N VAL A 241 -8.01 -18.78 -11.35
CA VAL A 241 -7.66 -17.89 -12.46
C VAL A 241 -8.00 -16.44 -12.13
N PHE A 242 -9.13 -16.22 -11.44
CA PHE A 242 -9.51 -14.90 -10.94
C PHE A 242 -8.48 -14.31 -9.97
N CYS A 243 -7.87 -15.12 -9.12
CA CYS A 243 -6.82 -14.67 -8.20
C CYS A 243 -5.60 -14.04 -8.90
N LEU A 244 -5.29 -14.46 -10.14
CA LEU A 244 -4.18 -13.87 -10.92
C LEU A 244 -4.44 -12.39 -11.25
N CYS A 245 -5.71 -11.95 -11.25
CA CYS A 245 -6.05 -10.56 -11.51
C CYS A 245 -5.51 -9.61 -10.43
N LEU A 246 -5.18 -10.11 -9.24
CA LEU A 246 -4.58 -9.31 -8.16
C LEU A 246 -3.22 -8.71 -8.53
N MET A 247 -2.53 -9.29 -9.53
CA MET A 247 -1.25 -8.78 -10.02
C MET A 247 -1.39 -7.68 -11.09
N ILE A 248 -2.55 -7.57 -11.73
CA ILE A 248 -2.77 -6.72 -12.93
C ILE A 248 -2.47 -5.25 -12.61
N GLU A 249 -2.90 -4.78 -11.44
CA GLU A 249 -2.67 -3.39 -11.01
C GLU A 249 -1.17 -3.03 -11.09
N TYR A 250 -0.31 -3.84 -10.51
CA TYR A 250 1.13 -3.58 -10.45
C TYR A 250 1.80 -3.74 -11.82
N ILE A 251 1.31 -4.65 -12.66
CA ILE A 251 1.79 -4.85 -14.04
C ILE A 251 1.50 -3.62 -14.90
N ILE A 252 0.32 -3.01 -14.77
CA ILE A 252 -0.05 -1.80 -15.52
C ILE A 252 0.62 -0.55 -14.92
N LYS A 253 0.65 -0.45 -13.60
CA LYS A 253 1.19 0.71 -12.87
C LYS A 253 2.69 0.91 -13.11
N SER A 254 3.47 -0.17 -13.10
CA SER A 254 4.93 -0.10 -13.15
C SER A 254 5.46 0.54 -14.45
N PRO A 255 5.01 0.18 -15.67
CA PRO A 255 5.46 0.84 -16.90
C PRO A 255 5.06 2.31 -16.97
N ILE A 256 3.83 2.65 -16.56
CA ILE A 256 3.35 4.05 -16.56
C ILE A 256 4.21 4.89 -15.62
N GLY A 257 4.48 4.36 -14.43
CA GLY A 257 5.33 5.01 -13.46
C GLY A 257 6.78 5.15 -13.92
N LEU A 258 7.33 4.10 -14.54
CA LEU A 258 8.68 4.13 -15.10
C LEU A 258 8.81 5.21 -16.17
N TYR A 259 7.81 5.34 -17.04
CA TYR A 259 7.77 6.44 -18.03
C TYR A 259 7.77 7.81 -17.36
N ARG A 260 6.94 8.02 -16.32
CA ARG A 260 6.90 9.29 -15.57
C ARG A 260 8.23 9.58 -14.88
N LEU A 261 8.83 8.56 -14.26
CA LEU A 261 10.14 8.66 -13.60
C LEU A 261 11.23 9.10 -14.57
N HIS A 262 11.29 8.48 -15.77
CA HIS A 262 12.29 8.82 -16.80
C HIS A 262 12.07 10.21 -17.41
N SER A 263 10.83 10.70 -17.47
CA SER A 263 10.54 12.02 -18.04
C SER A 263 11.12 13.18 -17.24
N GLY A 264 11.50 12.98 -15.97
CA GLY A 264 11.99 14.02 -15.06
C GLY A 264 10.97 15.09 -14.69
N LYS A 265 9.74 15.02 -15.25
CA LYS A 265 8.68 16.03 -15.06
C LYS A 265 8.03 16.00 -13.67
N TRP A 266 8.48 15.12 -12.80
CA TRP A 266 7.99 14.97 -11.43
C TRP A 266 8.72 15.88 -10.43
N ILE A 267 9.81 16.54 -10.85
CA ILE A 267 10.59 17.40 -9.99
C ILE A 267 9.98 18.80 -10.06
N HIS A 268 9.28 19.21 -9.00
CA HIS A 268 8.72 20.54 -8.84
C HIS A 268 9.39 21.23 -7.66
N ASP A 269 9.78 22.49 -7.88
CA ASP A 269 10.21 23.37 -6.79
C ASP A 269 8.95 23.83 -6.04
N ILE A 270 8.82 23.39 -4.79
CA ILE A 270 7.69 23.68 -3.90
C ILE A 270 8.06 24.67 -2.78
N THR A 271 9.27 25.22 -2.81
CA THR A 271 9.75 26.22 -1.82
C THR A 271 9.23 27.62 -2.07
#